data_5e3b695c14725491ff27ee0d8b6e1918
#
_entry.id   5e3b695c14725491ff27ee0d8b6e1918
#
_cell.length_a   1.000
_cell.length_b   1.000
_cell.length_c   1.000
_cell.angle_alpha   90.00
_cell.angle_beta   90.00
_cell.angle_gamma   90.00
#
_symmetry.space_group_name_H-M   'P 1'
#
loop_
_entity.id
_entity.type
_entity.pdbx_description
1 polymer ?
#
loop_
_entity_poly.entity_id
_entity_poly.type
_entity_poly.pdbx_seq_one_letter_code
_entity_poly.pdbx_strand_id
1 'polypeptide(L)'
;MAIVKEGPTLELIWNIVRGRTDGISKVTFFPQKQDFPEEIPYEQPLLRSIPEREGISSARIREMLYALSQRKTLHLHSVMVLRNGKVIGETSFYPYQKELWHASYSMGKSVVSMAIGFLIQEEKITLDTKIVDLFKKDLNFISMIKLKNLTVRHLLTMTSGVAFNETGAISGDDWIKSFLEAPIHHEAGEFFEYNSMNTYILSAIVTEVTGETLVDYLKPRLFEPLGITRVFWEKCPRGINKGGWGLFLSIEDMAKLGQLYLQNGQWNGNQLLSEEWVKESVTTKVEPPADTGFVGYGYQIWMGKREQSFTFNGMMGQNVFVYPDVQMIVVTTGGNEEFFNSNIMQEILESYLPKPDEIKEQIPENIAEYQKLKDLEWNLSNPNHIGRKIKRGGWKRKKENEDSWVKKAKKIDGKRYQLSAAYIGLFPLMGQVFHNNYTEGIKEIGFDMKEGELVLFVLEGEQEKKIWLGMEEAKIQNIELNGEIYRIAAESRFGMNEDGTEVLTIVLSYLEDAIKRVLKVFFYRDRIELHASEIPGKSIILNGISMVTSGMMDHPILKKIRERGSVDIIQLLMENAIEPKTEGKEKADSEEETALK
;
A
#
# COMPACT_ATOMS: atom_id res chain seq x y z
N MET A 1 2.71 -20.11 -29.78
CA MET A 1 2.13 -18.73 -29.75
C MET A 1 2.02 -18.09 -28.35
N ALA A 2 2.26 -18.82 -27.25
CA ALA A 2 2.32 -18.26 -25.89
C ALA A 2 3.53 -17.32 -25.65
N ILE A 3 4.57 -17.44 -26.45
CA ILE A 3 5.87 -16.75 -26.28
C ILE A 3 5.80 -15.22 -26.46
N VAL A 4 4.75 -14.69 -27.11
CA VAL A 4 4.69 -13.25 -27.47
C VAL A 4 4.10 -12.36 -26.37
N LYS A 5 3.32 -12.92 -25.41
CA LYS A 5 2.61 -12.13 -24.38
C LYS A 5 3.44 -11.85 -23.10
N GLU A 6 4.47 -12.64 -22.84
CA GLU A 6 5.38 -12.43 -21.69
C GLU A 6 6.54 -11.47 -22.01
N GLY A 7 6.76 -11.17 -23.29
CA GLY A 7 7.80 -10.29 -23.78
C GLY A 7 7.81 -8.90 -23.12
N PRO A 8 6.67 -8.18 -23.05
CA PRO A 8 6.61 -6.86 -22.43
C PRO A 8 6.95 -6.85 -20.93
N THR A 9 6.54 -7.88 -20.19
CA THR A 9 6.87 -8.00 -18.75
C THR A 9 8.36 -8.27 -18.53
N LEU A 10 8.95 -9.17 -19.32
CA LEU A 10 10.39 -9.42 -19.29
C LEU A 10 11.18 -8.17 -19.70
N GLU A 11 10.68 -7.40 -20.66
CA GLU A 11 11.28 -6.14 -21.07
C GLU A 11 11.21 -5.08 -19.96
N LEU A 12 10.07 -4.96 -19.27
CA LEU A 12 9.91 -4.08 -18.11
C LEU A 12 10.92 -4.42 -17.01
N ILE A 13 10.97 -5.69 -16.59
CA ILE A 13 11.94 -6.17 -15.60
C ILE A 13 13.37 -5.88 -16.05
N TRP A 14 13.68 -6.13 -17.32
CA TRP A 14 15.00 -5.89 -17.90
C TRP A 14 15.37 -4.41 -17.95
N ASN A 15 14.42 -3.52 -18.24
CA ASN A 15 14.62 -2.07 -18.22
C ASN A 15 14.91 -1.58 -16.79
N ILE A 16 14.14 -2.06 -15.80
CA ILE A 16 14.38 -1.73 -14.38
C ILE A 16 15.76 -2.21 -13.94
N VAL A 17 16.11 -3.46 -14.23
CA VAL A 17 17.39 -4.07 -13.84
C VAL A 17 18.58 -3.36 -14.48
N ARG A 18 18.43 -2.83 -15.69
CA ARG A 18 19.47 -2.04 -16.36
C ARG A 18 19.55 -0.59 -15.91
N GLY A 19 18.68 -0.19 -14.99
CA GLY A 19 18.63 1.18 -14.50
C GLY A 19 18.22 2.19 -15.59
N ARG A 20 17.27 1.82 -16.48
CA ARG A 20 16.70 2.78 -17.42
C ARG A 20 15.87 3.82 -16.67
N THR A 21 15.85 5.03 -17.21
CA THR A 21 15.07 6.16 -16.69
C THR A 21 14.11 6.73 -17.74
N ASP A 22 14.16 6.20 -18.95
CA ASP A 22 13.28 6.53 -20.07
C ASP A 22 12.69 5.26 -20.69
N GLY A 23 11.43 5.30 -21.09
CA GLY A 23 10.76 4.16 -21.73
C GLY A 23 10.84 2.88 -20.91
N ILE A 24 10.74 2.97 -19.59
CA ILE A 24 10.83 1.84 -18.65
C ILE A 24 9.65 0.89 -18.89
N SER A 25 8.44 1.44 -18.93
CA SER A 25 7.19 0.71 -19.19
C SER A 25 6.62 1.10 -20.55
N LYS A 26 5.86 0.18 -21.16
CA LYS A 26 5.04 0.45 -22.36
C LYS A 26 3.63 0.93 -22.01
N VAL A 27 3.26 0.89 -20.73
CA VAL A 27 1.98 1.40 -20.28
C VAL A 27 2.01 2.91 -20.31
N THR A 28 1.06 3.52 -20.99
CA THR A 28 0.92 4.96 -21.03
C THR A 28 0.64 5.51 -19.62
N PHE A 29 1.57 6.31 -19.12
CA PHE A 29 1.36 7.02 -17.86
C PHE A 29 0.57 8.30 -18.10
N PHE A 30 -0.37 8.57 -17.22
CA PHE A 30 -1.05 9.85 -17.09
C PHE A 30 -1.29 10.14 -15.60
N PRO A 31 -0.97 11.35 -15.13
CA PRO A 31 -1.10 11.68 -13.72
C PRO A 31 -2.56 11.69 -13.28
N GLN A 32 -2.86 11.04 -12.17
CA GLN A 32 -4.22 10.89 -11.66
C GLN A 32 -4.33 11.37 -10.21
N LYS A 33 -3.31 11.07 -9.38
CA LYS A 33 -3.33 11.37 -7.96
C LYS A 33 -3.10 12.85 -7.71
N GLN A 34 -4.10 13.49 -7.11
CA GLN A 34 -4.04 14.87 -6.64
C GLN A 34 -3.70 14.91 -5.15
N ASP A 35 -3.53 16.11 -4.60
CA ASP A 35 -3.36 16.29 -3.17
C ASP A 35 -4.58 15.78 -2.39
N PHE A 36 -4.34 15.42 -1.13
CA PHE A 36 -5.41 15.01 -0.23
C PHE A 36 -6.39 16.18 -0.04
N PRO A 37 -7.71 15.97 -0.25
CA PRO A 37 -8.71 17.03 -0.22
C PRO A 37 -9.07 17.44 1.22
N GLU A 38 -8.23 18.23 1.87
CA GLU A 38 -8.42 18.65 3.27
C GLU A 38 -9.71 19.46 3.49
N GLU A 39 -10.11 20.21 2.48
CA GLU A 39 -11.29 21.09 2.50
C GLU A 39 -12.61 20.31 2.51
N ILE A 40 -12.62 19.04 2.06
CA ILE A 40 -13.81 18.20 2.12
C ILE A 40 -13.98 17.69 3.55
N PRO A 41 -15.09 18.00 4.25
CA PRO A 41 -15.27 17.57 5.64
C PRO A 41 -15.49 16.06 5.75
N TYR A 42 -15.12 15.48 6.90
CA TYR A 42 -15.60 14.17 7.28
C TYR A 42 -17.09 14.21 7.61
N GLU A 43 -17.83 13.29 7.02
CA GLU A 43 -19.25 13.12 7.31
C GLU A 43 -19.48 11.83 8.12
N GLN A 44 -20.49 11.85 8.97
CA GLN A 44 -20.91 10.71 9.79
C GLN A 44 -19.74 10.01 10.50
N PRO A 45 -18.94 10.70 11.34
CA PRO A 45 -17.85 10.07 12.06
C PRO A 45 -18.40 8.96 12.97
N LEU A 46 -17.66 7.87 13.09
CA LEU A 46 -17.98 6.79 14.01
C LEU A 46 -17.97 7.31 15.45
N LEU A 47 -18.89 6.83 16.27
CA LEU A 47 -18.94 7.19 17.70
C LEU A 47 -17.72 6.60 18.43
N ARG A 48 -17.17 7.36 19.40
CA ARG A 48 -16.11 6.92 20.30
C ARG A 48 -16.70 6.55 21.64
N SER A 49 -16.17 5.50 22.26
CA SER A 49 -16.64 5.00 23.58
C SER A 49 -15.46 4.59 24.47
N ILE A 50 -15.70 4.54 25.77
CA ILE A 50 -14.78 3.93 26.72
C ILE A 50 -14.93 2.41 26.59
N PRO A 51 -13.83 1.63 26.45
CA PRO A 51 -13.89 0.17 26.25
C PRO A 51 -14.78 -0.56 27.26
N GLU A 52 -14.77 -0.15 28.52
CA GLU A 52 -15.58 -0.75 29.60
C GLU A 52 -17.08 -0.61 29.34
N ARG A 53 -17.54 0.47 28.74
CA ARG A 53 -18.96 0.66 28.33
C ARG A 53 -19.39 -0.30 27.24
N GLU A 54 -18.42 -0.78 26.49
CA GLU A 54 -18.63 -1.78 25.43
C GLU A 54 -18.22 -3.19 25.91
N GLY A 55 -18.09 -3.41 27.23
CA GLY A 55 -17.90 -4.73 27.85
C GLY A 55 -16.49 -5.31 27.71
N ILE A 56 -15.48 -4.50 27.39
CA ILE A 56 -14.08 -4.92 27.31
C ILE A 56 -13.20 -3.94 28.12
N SER A 57 -12.11 -4.42 28.73
CA SER A 57 -11.27 -3.53 29.54
C SER A 57 -10.31 -2.69 28.68
N SER A 58 -10.12 -1.43 29.08
CA SER A 58 -9.09 -0.56 28.52
C SER A 58 -7.70 -1.16 28.59
N ALA A 59 -7.40 -1.94 29.64
CA ALA A 59 -6.13 -2.65 29.77
C ALA A 59 -5.91 -3.64 28.61
N ARG A 60 -6.94 -4.42 28.23
CA ARG A 60 -6.85 -5.41 27.13
C ARG A 60 -6.57 -4.71 25.79
N ILE A 61 -7.26 -3.61 25.49
CA ILE A 61 -7.02 -2.82 24.27
C ILE A 61 -5.60 -2.22 24.27
N ARG A 62 -5.17 -1.66 25.43
CA ARG A 62 -3.82 -1.13 25.60
C ARG A 62 -2.74 -2.18 25.37
N GLU A 63 -2.90 -3.37 25.91
CA GLU A 63 -1.96 -4.49 25.77
C GLU A 63 -1.89 -4.98 24.32
N MET A 64 -3.03 -5.06 23.63
CA MET A 64 -3.07 -5.38 22.20
C MET A 64 -2.30 -4.36 21.36
N LEU A 65 -2.57 -3.05 21.52
CA LEU A 65 -1.87 -1.99 20.80
C LEU A 65 -0.37 -2.00 21.13
N TYR A 66 -0.01 -2.25 22.39
CA TYR A 66 1.37 -2.37 22.81
C TYR A 66 2.06 -3.58 22.14
N ALA A 67 1.43 -4.75 22.16
CA ALA A 67 1.97 -5.97 21.53
C ALA A 67 2.20 -5.77 20.02
N LEU A 68 1.25 -5.16 19.33
CA LEU A 68 1.41 -4.79 17.91
C LEU A 68 2.61 -3.85 17.70
N SER A 69 2.77 -2.84 18.55
CA SER A 69 3.85 -1.86 18.45
C SER A 69 5.25 -2.42 18.70
N GLN A 70 5.38 -3.54 19.41
CA GLN A 70 6.65 -4.17 19.75
C GLN A 70 7.17 -5.15 18.67
N ARG A 71 6.36 -5.50 17.69
CA ARG A 71 6.76 -6.41 16.61
C ARG A 71 7.55 -5.68 15.54
N LYS A 72 8.83 -6.05 15.39
CA LYS A 72 9.75 -5.40 14.45
C LYS A 72 9.38 -5.57 12.97
N THR A 73 8.64 -6.64 12.64
CA THR A 73 8.20 -6.93 11.28
C THR A 73 6.89 -6.22 10.92
N LEU A 74 6.20 -5.62 11.91
CA LEU A 74 5.00 -4.84 11.71
C LEU A 74 5.36 -3.35 11.70
N HIS A 75 5.34 -2.75 10.53
CA HIS A 75 5.51 -1.31 10.33
C HIS A 75 4.13 -0.66 10.21
N LEU A 76 3.40 -0.62 11.33
CA LEU A 76 2.05 -0.07 11.36
C LEU A 76 2.06 1.45 11.13
N HIS A 77 1.07 1.92 10.39
CA HIS A 77 0.80 3.34 10.16
C HIS A 77 -0.35 3.82 11.02
N SER A 78 -1.46 3.06 11.06
CA SER A 78 -2.59 3.36 11.93
C SER A 78 -3.30 2.07 12.35
N VAL A 79 -3.95 2.12 13.52
CA VAL A 79 -4.81 1.05 14.04
C VAL A 79 -6.09 1.67 14.59
N MET A 80 -7.24 1.07 14.29
CA MET A 80 -8.54 1.44 14.84
C MET A 80 -9.27 0.18 15.29
N VAL A 81 -9.80 0.20 16.51
CA VAL A 81 -10.52 -0.92 17.12
C VAL A 81 -11.93 -0.48 17.42
N LEU A 82 -12.90 -1.22 16.88
CA LEU A 82 -14.32 -0.99 17.13
C LEU A 82 -14.91 -2.15 17.94
N ARG A 83 -15.90 -1.81 18.72
CA ARG A 83 -16.83 -2.76 19.31
C ARG A 83 -18.23 -2.17 19.36
N ASN A 84 -19.25 -3.01 19.04
CA ASN A 84 -20.66 -2.58 18.97
C ASN A 84 -20.86 -1.31 18.13
N GLY A 85 -20.10 -1.15 17.05
CA GLY A 85 -20.14 0.01 16.16
C GLY A 85 -19.49 1.28 16.70
N LYS A 86 -18.77 1.21 17.82
CA LYS A 86 -18.08 2.35 18.43
C LYS A 86 -16.58 2.12 18.50
N VAL A 87 -15.81 3.17 18.23
CA VAL A 87 -14.35 3.12 18.36
C VAL A 87 -13.97 3.13 19.84
N ILE A 88 -13.24 2.10 20.27
CA ILE A 88 -12.78 1.88 21.65
C ILE A 88 -11.26 2.01 21.81
N GLY A 89 -10.53 2.11 20.70
CA GLY A 89 -9.09 2.36 20.67
C GLY A 89 -8.67 2.77 19.27
N GLU A 90 -7.83 3.79 19.15
CA GLU A 90 -7.33 4.26 17.87
C GLU A 90 -5.98 4.97 18.03
N THR A 91 -5.04 4.72 17.13
CA THR A 91 -3.76 5.42 17.11
C THR A 91 -3.15 5.47 15.72
N SER A 92 -2.34 6.48 15.47
CA SER A 92 -1.36 6.48 14.38
C SER A 92 0.03 6.20 14.95
N PHE A 93 0.91 5.70 14.11
CA PHE A 93 2.33 5.54 14.42
C PHE A 93 3.11 6.65 13.70
N TYR A 94 3.82 7.45 14.46
CA TYR A 94 4.60 8.54 13.88
C TYR A 94 5.48 8.11 12.70
N PRO A 95 5.53 8.85 11.58
CA PRO A 95 4.93 10.18 11.34
C PRO A 95 3.54 10.13 10.67
N TYR A 96 2.88 8.98 10.60
CA TYR A 96 1.60 8.79 9.91
C TYR A 96 0.44 9.48 10.64
N GLN A 97 -0.63 9.73 9.88
CA GLN A 97 -1.84 10.44 10.32
C GLN A 97 -3.07 9.64 9.91
N LYS A 98 -3.92 9.28 10.85
CA LYS A 98 -5.13 8.46 10.61
C LYS A 98 -6.20 9.20 9.80
N GLU A 99 -6.12 10.51 9.73
CA GLU A 99 -7.04 11.38 8.99
C GLU A 99 -6.79 11.35 7.48
N LEU A 100 -5.58 10.98 7.05
CA LEU A 100 -5.25 10.87 5.64
C LEU A 100 -5.84 9.58 5.06
N TRP A 101 -6.18 9.64 3.78
CA TRP A 101 -6.40 8.40 3.03
C TRP A 101 -5.09 7.62 2.88
N HIS A 102 -5.22 6.33 2.67
CA HIS A 102 -4.08 5.43 2.51
C HIS A 102 -4.37 4.44 1.37
N ALA A 103 -3.37 4.10 0.58
CA ALA A 103 -3.47 3.06 -0.44
C ALA A 103 -3.88 1.75 0.21
N SER A 104 -5.05 1.23 -0.14
CA SER A 104 -5.64 0.04 0.48
C SER A 104 -5.21 -1.27 -0.17
N TYR A 105 -4.52 -1.18 -1.31
CA TYR A 105 -4.10 -2.33 -2.11
C TYR A 105 -5.25 -3.30 -2.36
N SER A 106 -5.03 -4.60 -2.10
CA SER A 106 -6.03 -5.64 -2.37
C SER A 106 -7.27 -5.60 -1.49
N MET A 107 -7.29 -4.81 -0.41
CA MET A 107 -8.50 -4.58 0.39
C MET A 107 -9.63 -4.01 -0.49
N GLY A 108 -9.31 -3.21 -1.50
CA GLY A 108 -10.26 -2.69 -2.49
C GLY A 108 -11.06 -3.77 -3.22
N LYS A 109 -10.56 -5.02 -3.32
CA LYS A 109 -11.28 -6.14 -3.93
C LYS A 109 -12.62 -6.42 -3.25
N SER A 110 -12.65 -6.30 -1.92
CA SER A 110 -13.90 -6.46 -1.16
C SER A 110 -14.92 -5.35 -1.48
N VAL A 111 -14.44 -4.14 -1.80
CA VAL A 111 -15.31 -3.04 -2.26
C VAL A 111 -15.84 -3.29 -3.67
N VAL A 112 -15.04 -3.89 -4.56
CA VAL A 112 -15.52 -4.34 -5.88
C VAL A 112 -16.60 -5.42 -5.72
N SER A 113 -16.44 -6.35 -4.77
CA SER A 113 -17.47 -7.33 -4.44
C SER A 113 -18.79 -6.66 -4.04
N MET A 114 -18.76 -5.60 -3.24
CA MET A 114 -19.95 -4.82 -2.88
C MET A 114 -20.62 -4.23 -4.13
N ALA A 115 -19.83 -3.71 -5.08
CA ALA A 115 -20.37 -3.19 -6.34
C ALA A 115 -21.08 -4.27 -7.18
N ILE A 116 -20.53 -5.47 -7.23
CA ILE A 116 -21.19 -6.63 -7.88
C ILE A 116 -22.47 -7.00 -7.13
N GLY A 117 -22.46 -6.95 -5.79
CA GLY A 117 -23.65 -7.14 -4.98
C GLY A 117 -24.78 -6.18 -5.33
N PHE A 118 -24.47 -4.89 -5.51
CA PHE A 118 -25.43 -3.89 -5.96
C PHE A 118 -25.96 -4.18 -7.38
N LEU A 119 -25.11 -4.57 -8.32
CA LEU A 119 -25.55 -4.95 -9.67
C LEU A 119 -26.51 -6.14 -9.66
N ILE A 120 -26.27 -7.13 -8.79
CA ILE A 120 -27.16 -8.29 -8.62
C ILE A 120 -28.47 -7.86 -7.93
N GLN A 121 -28.40 -7.02 -6.89
CA GLN A 121 -29.58 -6.47 -6.22
C GLN A 121 -30.46 -5.63 -7.17
N GLU A 122 -29.83 -4.95 -8.14
CA GLU A 122 -30.50 -4.20 -9.20
C GLU A 122 -30.96 -5.07 -10.41
N GLU A 123 -30.79 -6.40 -10.31
CA GLU A 123 -31.14 -7.37 -11.35
C GLU A 123 -30.44 -7.12 -12.71
N LYS A 124 -29.32 -6.41 -12.71
CA LYS A 124 -28.54 -6.11 -13.93
C LYS A 124 -27.68 -7.28 -14.40
N ILE A 125 -27.19 -8.08 -13.46
CA ILE A 125 -26.42 -9.30 -13.69
C ILE A 125 -26.79 -10.37 -12.65
N THR A 126 -26.32 -11.58 -12.88
CA THR A 126 -26.37 -12.70 -11.92
C THR A 126 -24.98 -13.27 -11.71
N LEU A 127 -24.79 -14.10 -10.70
CA LEU A 127 -23.52 -14.83 -10.49
C LEU A 127 -23.16 -15.71 -11.71
N ASP A 128 -24.16 -16.20 -12.44
CA ASP A 128 -23.98 -17.10 -13.58
C ASP A 128 -23.96 -16.34 -14.93
N THR A 129 -24.00 -14.99 -14.90
CA THR A 129 -23.80 -14.18 -16.09
C THR A 129 -22.44 -14.47 -16.71
N LYS A 130 -22.43 -14.81 -17.99
CA LYS A 130 -21.22 -15.21 -18.72
C LYS A 130 -20.41 -13.97 -19.14
N ILE A 131 -19.11 -14.04 -18.97
CA ILE A 131 -18.21 -12.95 -19.33
C ILE A 131 -18.23 -12.69 -20.84
N VAL A 132 -18.38 -13.73 -21.64
CA VAL A 132 -18.51 -13.61 -23.10
C VAL A 132 -19.75 -12.84 -23.55
N ASP A 133 -20.80 -12.80 -22.74
CA ASP A 133 -22.02 -12.04 -23.06
C ASP A 133 -21.86 -10.54 -22.78
N LEU A 134 -21.02 -10.19 -21.81
CA LEU A 134 -20.76 -8.80 -21.41
C LEU A 134 -19.75 -8.10 -22.34
N PHE A 135 -18.69 -8.80 -22.76
CA PHE A 135 -17.58 -8.22 -23.54
C PHE A 135 -17.58 -8.62 -25.02
N LYS A 136 -18.76 -8.77 -25.64
CA LYS A 136 -18.88 -9.22 -27.05
C LYS A 136 -18.04 -8.41 -28.03
N LYS A 137 -17.86 -7.11 -27.79
CA LYS A 137 -17.10 -6.19 -28.66
C LYS A 137 -15.58 -6.44 -28.62
N ASP A 138 -15.08 -6.96 -27.48
CA ASP A 138 -13.66 -7.15 -27.24
C ASP A 138 -13.22 -8.61 -27.52
N LEU A 139 -14.15 -9.51 -27.87
CA LEU A 139 -13.91 -10.92 -28.07
C LEU A 139 -13.65 -11.27 -29.53
N ASN A 140 -12.63 -12.09 -29.76
CA ASN A 140 -12.49 -12.84 -31.01
C ASN A 140 -13.13 -14.24 -30.90
N PHE A 141 -13.27 -14.95 -32.01
CA PHE A 141 -13.92 -16.28 -32.07
C PHE A 141 -13.24 -17.30 -31.14
N ILE A 142 -11.91 -17.28 -31.05
CA ILE A 142 -11.16 -18.23 -30.20
C ILE A 142 -11.44 -17.94 -28.73
N SER A 143 -11.43 -16.67 -28.33
CA SER A 143 -11.73 -16.23 -26.95
C SER A 143 -13.16 -16.57 -26.56
N MET A 144 -14.14 -16.41 -27.46
CA MET A 144 -15.54 -16.84 -27.25
C MET A 144 -15.68 -18.32 -26.89
N ILE A 145 -14.99 -19.18 -27.64
CA ILE A 145 -15.04 -20.63 -27.38
C ILE A 145 -14.35 -20.95 -26.05
N LYS A 146 -13.18 -20.38 -25.84
CA LYS A 146 -12.33 -20.63 -24.68
C LYS A 146 -12.98 -20.19 -23.36
N LEU A 147 -13.65 -19.04 -23.36
CA LEU A 147 -14.24 -18.41 -22.16
C LEU A 147 -15.74 -18.69 -22.01
N LYS A 148 -16.32 -19.56 -22.81
CA LYS A 148 -17.79 -19.83 -22.89
C LYS A 148 -18.43 -20.18 -21.53
N ASN A 149 -17.65 -20.75 -20.60
CA ASN A 149 -18.09 -21.18 -19.28
C ASN A 149 -17.69 -20.23 -18.16
N LEU A 150 -16.88 -19.20 -18.47
CA LEU A 150 -16.43 -18.22 -17.48
C LEU A 150 -17.58 -17.30 -17.08
N THR A 151 -17.87 -17.22 -15.77
CA THR A 151 -18.96 -16.43 -15.20
C THR A 151 -18.46 -15.42 -14.16
N VAL A 152 -19.32 -14.51 -13.76
CA VAL A 152 -19.07 -13.54 -12.66
C VAL A 152 -18.66 -14.27 -11.36
N ARG A 153 -19.30 -15.40 -11.06
CA ARG A 153 -18.97 -16.25 -9.89
C ARG A 153 -17.50 -16.66 -9.88
N HIS A 154 -16.96 -17.12 -11.00
CA HIS A 154 -15.58 -17.59 -11.11
C HIS A 154 -14.56 -16.45 -10.89
N LEU A 155 -14.89 -15.23 -11.32
CA LEU A 155 -14.07 -14.06 -11.03
C LEU A 155 -14.10 -13.69 -9.53
N LEU A 156 -15.30 -13.71 -8.92
CA LEU A 156 -15.49 -13.42 -7.50
C LEU A 156 -14.75 -14.41 -6.59
N THR A 157 -14.69 -15.67 -6.98
CA THR A 157 -14.06 -16.75 -6.19
C THR A 157 -12.60 -17.01 -6.54
N MET A 158 -11.98 -16.21 -7.42
CA MET A 158 -10.59 -16.41 -7.88
C MET A 158 -10.36 -17.78 -8.54
N THR A 159 -11.33 -18.26 -9.31
CA THR A 159 -11.29 -19.58 -9.99
C THR A 159 -11.46 -19.47 -11.50
N SER A 160 -11.02 -18.36 -12.10
CA SER A 160 -11.18 -18.14 -13.56
C SER A 160 -10.27 -19.02 -14.42
N GLY A 161 -9.12 -19.41 -13.91
CA GLY A 161 -8.08 -20.12 -14.67
C GLY A 161 -7.40 -19.28 -15.77
N VAL A 162 -7.67 -17.99 -15.86
CA VAL A 162 -7.10 -17.10 -16.89
C VAL A 162 -5.69 -16.70 -16.53
N ALA A 163 -4.73 -17.00 -17.40
CA ALA A 163 -3.29 -16.77 -17.22
C ALA A 163 -2.86 -15.32 -17.55
N PHE A 164 -3.62 -14.33 -17.12
CA PHE A 164 -3.27 -12.90 -17.21
C PHE A 164 -3.37 -12.29 -15.82
N ASN A 165 -2.25 -11.87 -15.28
CA ASN A 165 -2.13 -11.35 -13.92
C ASN A 165 -1.60 -9.90 -13.92
N GLU A 166 -1.27 -9.38 -12.75
CA GLU A 166 -0.80 -8.02 -12.53
C GLU A 166 0.43 -7.67 -13.38
N THR A 167 1.32 -8.64 -13.64
CA THR A 167 2.52 -8.39 -14.44
C THR A 167 2.22 -8.08 -15.89
N GLY A 168 1.21 -8.73 -16.44
CA GLY A 168 0.67 -8.39 -17.75
C GLY A 168 0.05 -6.99 -17.77
N ALA A 169 -0.64 -6.62 -16.70
CA ALA A 169 -1.30 -5.31 -16.55
C ALA A 169 -0.28 -4.15 -16.52
N ILE A 170 0.80 -4.29 -15.74
CA ILE A 170 1.84 -3.24 -15.65
C ILE A 170 2.73 -3.14 -16.90
N SER A 171 2.49 -3.94 -17.92
CA SER A 171 3.28 -3.98 -19.16
C SER A 171 2.48 -3.72 -20.45
N GLY A 172 1.18 -3.42 -20.36
CA GLY A 172 0.33 -3.14 -21.54
C GLY A 172 -0.91 -2.31 -21.23
N ASP A 173 -1.46 -1.60 -22.22
CA ASP A 173 -2.53 -0.61 -22.05
C ASP A 173 -3.95 -1.22 -22.07
N ASP A 174 -4.18 -2.30 -22.78
CA ASP A 174 -5.51 -2.91 -22.92
C ASP A 174 -5.66 -4.19 -22.09
N TRP A 175 -6.04 -3.99 -20.84
CA TRP A 175 -6.14 -5.08 -19.86
C TRP A 175 -7.33 -6.00 -20.12
N ILE A 176 -8.47 -5.46 -20.62
CA ILE A 176 -9.64 -6.28 -20.98
C ILE A 176 -9.26 -7.25 -22.10
N LYS A 177 -8.74 -6.72 -23.20
CA LYS A 177 -8.34 -7.54 -24.34
C LYS A 177 -7.27 -8.56 -23.94
N SER A 178 -6.26 -8.12 -23.16
CA SER A 178 -5.20 -9.01 -22.68
C SER A 178 -5.74 -10.16 -21.82
N PHE A 179 -6.70 -9.90 -20.93
CA PHE A 179 -7.36 -10.93 -20.12
C PHE A 179 -8.18 -11.89 -21.00
N LEU A 180 -9.01 -11.35 -21.89
CA LEU A 180 -9.89 -12.17 -22.76
C LEU A 180 -9.11 -13.06 -23.74
N GLU A 181 -7.93 -12.61 -24.16
CA GLU A 181 -7.07 -13.36 -25.08
C GLU A 181 -6.02 -14.26 -24.39
N ALA A 182 -5.84 -14.13 -23.07
CA ALA A 182 -4.84 -14.88 -22.32
C ALA A 182 -5.05 -16.40 -22.41
N PRO A 183 -4.01 -17.22 -22.28
CA PRO A 183 -4.16 -18.68 -22.11
C PRO A 183 -5.04 -19.02 -20.90
N ILE A 184 -5.55 -20.24 -20.87
CA ILE A 184 -6.26 -20.81 -19.72
C ILE A 184 -5.36 -21.88 -19.12
N HIS A 185 -5.09 -21.80 -17.82
CA HIS A 185 -4.30 -22.78 -17.08
C HIS A 185 -5.14 -23.98 -16.65
N HIS A 186 -6.38 -23.74 -16.24
CA HIS A 186 -7.34 -24.76 -15.79
C HIS A 186 -8.78 -24.30 -16.11
N GLU A 187 -9.72 -25.21 -16.07
CA GLU A 187 -11.14 -24.89 -16.31
C GLU A 187 -11.67 -23.96 -15.22
N ALA A 188 -12.59 -23.07 -15.61
CA ALA A 188 -13.22 -22.12 -14.69
C ALA A 188 -13.99 -22.86 -13.58
N GLY A 189 -13.71 -22.53 -12.32
CA GLY A 189 -14.29 -23.15 -11.13
C GLY A 189 -13.47 -24.30 -10.54
N GLU A 190 -12.39 -24.74 -11.19
CA GLU A 190 -11.66 -25.94 -10.80
C GLU A 190 -10.66 -25.70 -9.65
N PHE A 191 -9.86 -24.63 -9.75
CA PHE A 191 -8.82 -24.31 -8.77
C PHE A 191 -8.83 -22.84 -8.36
N PHE A 192 -8.49 -22.58 -7.10
CA PHE A 192 -8.22 -21.25 -6.61
C PHE A 192 -6.85 -20.76 -7.13
N GLU A 193 -6.85 -19.63 -7.82
CA GLU A 193 -5.64 -18.91 -8.23
C GLU A 193 -5.85 -17.41 -7.99
N TYR A 194 -5.18 -16.88 -6.95
CA TYR A 194 -5.32 -15.48 -6.60
C TYR A 194 -4.77 -14.58 -7.71
N ASN A 195 -5.64 -13.76 -8.30
CA ASN A 195 -5.33 -12.99 -9.49
C ASN A 195 -6.14 -11.68 -9.49
N SER A 196 -5.47 -10.55 -9.31
CA SER A 196 -6.13 -9.23 -9.26
C SER A 196 -6.83 -8.85 -10.56
N MET A 197 -6.45 -9.48 -11.68
CA MET A 197 -7.12 -9.20 -12.96
C MET A 197 -8.55 -9.76 -13.01
N ASN A 198 -8.87 -10.77 -12.21
CA ASN A 198 -10.26 -11.17 -11.99
C ASN A 198 -11.08 -10.00 -11.43
N THR A 199 -10.54 -9.30 -10.45
CA THR A 199 -11.20 -8.14 -9.84
C THR A 199 -11.24 -6.93 -10.77
N TYR A 200 -10.19 -6.73 -11.57
CA TYR A 200 -10.22 -5.70 -12.62
C TYR A 200 -11.36 -5.95 -13.62
N ILE A 201 -11.57 -7.18 -14.04
CA ILE A 201 -12.69 -7.53 -14.94
C ILE A 201 -14.04 -7.31 -14.24
N LEU A 202 -14.16 -7.60 -12.92
CA LEU A 202 -15.36 -7.24 -12.15
C LEU A 202 -15.60 -5.72 -12.15
N SER A 203 -14.55 -4.90 -11.99
CA SER A 203 -14.63 -3.45 -12.13
C SER A 203 -15.05 -3.02 -13.54
N ALA A 204 -14.49 -3.67 -14.57
CA ALA A 204 -14.86 -3.41 -15.96
C ALA A 204 -16.33 -3.80 -16.26
N ILE A 205 -16.85 -4.86 -15.62
CA ILE A 205 -18.27 -5.25 -15.71
C ILE A 205 -19.18 -4.12 -15.20
N VAL A 206 -18.83 -3.48 -14.09
CA VAL A 206 -19.59 -2.31 -13.59
C VAL A 206 -19.68 -1.25 -14.68
N THR A 207 -18.54 -0.89 -15.29
CA THR A 207 -18.50 0.13 -16.35
C THR A 207 -19.26 -0.30 -17.61
N GLU A 208 -19.10 -1.56 -18.05
CA GLU A 208 -19.79 -2.05 -19.26
C GLU A 208 -21.31 -2.11 -19.07
N VAL A 209 -21.79 -2.49 -17.89
CA VAL A 209 -23.22 -2.66 -17.59
C VAL A 209 -23.93 -1.32 -17.32
N THR A 210 -23.23 -0.36 -16.69
CA THR A 210 -23.83 0.89 -16.21
C THR A 210 -23.45 2.12 -17.02
N GLY A 211 -22.31 2.07 -17.72
CA GLY A 211 -21.70 3.25 -18.35
C GLY A 211 -20.97 4.17 -17.35
N GLU A 212 -20.98 3.84 -16.06
CA GLU A 212 -20.35 4.64 -14.99
C GLU A 212 -18.98 4.04 -14.62
N THR A 213 -18.08 4.87 -14.09
CA THR A 213 -16.87 4.32 -13.44
C THR A 213 -17.27 3.62 -12.13
N LEU A 214 -16.43 2.71 -11.64
CA LEU A 214 -16.70 2.01 -10.37
C LEU A 214 -16.91 2.98 -9.20
N VAL A 215 -16.13 4.07 -9.14
CA VAL A 215 -16.29 5.10 -8.09
C VAL A 215 -17.61 5.84 -8.25
N ASP A 216 -17.96 6.28 -9.46
CA ASP A 216 -19.20 7.01 -9.71
C ASP A 216 -20.43 6.13 -9.40
N TYR A 217 -20.37 4.85 -9.77
CA TYR A 217 -21.43 3.87 -9.46
C TYR A 217 -21.59 3.63 -7.96
N LEU A 218 -20.50 3.52 -7.21
CA LEU A 218 -20.51 3.29 -5.76
C LEU A 218 -20.83 4.55 -4.96
N LYS A 219 -20.60 5.73 -5.52
CA LYS A 219 -20.76 7.00 -4.79
C LYS A 219 -22.14 7.13 -4.15
N PRO A 220 -23.28 7.10 -4.89
CA PRO A 220 -24.61 7.23 -4.30
C PRO A 220 -25.08 5.96 -3.55
N ARG A 221 -24.50 4.80 -3.82
CA ARG A 221 -24.95 3.50 -3.28
C ARG A 221 -24.24 3.10 -2.00
N LEU A 222 -22.97 3.47 -1.88
CA LEU A 222 -22.09 3.03 -0.78
C LEU A 222 -21.43 4.22 -0.07
N PHE A 223 -20.70 5.06 -0.82
CA PHE A 223 -19.83 6.05 -0.19
C PHE A 223 -20.62 7.17 0.48
N GLU A 224 -21.56 7.81 -0.21
CA GLU A 224 -22.39 8.87 0.37
C GLU A 224 -23.24 8.39 1.55
N PRO A 225 -23.95 7.24 1.49
CA PRO A 225 -24.70 6.73 2.63
C PRO A 225 -23.85 6.46 3.87
N LEU A 226 -22.59 6.03 3.69
CA LEU A 226 -21.63 5.82 4.76
C LEU A 226 -20.91 7.11 5.21
N GLY A 227 -21.15 8.26 4.55
CA GLY A 227 -20.40 9.49 4.79
C GLY A 227 -18.93 9.37 4.41
N ILE A 228 -18.59 8.57 3.41
CA ILE A 228 -17.25 8.46 2.82
C ILE A 228 -17.14 9.50 1.72
N THR A 229 -16.54 10.64 2.05
CA THR A 229 -16.47 11.80 1.16
C THR A 229 -15.13 11.96 0.45
N ARG A 230 -14.09 11.32 0.99
CA ARG A 230 -12.71 11.41 0.50
C ARG A 230 -12.28 10.05 -0.02
N VAL A 231 -12.53 9.79 -1.30
CA VAL A 231 -12.19 8.54 -1.98
C VAL A 231 -11.48 8.85 -3.29
N PHE A 232 -10.41 8.12 -3.53
CA PHE A 232 -9.71 8.12 -4.82
C PHE A 232 -9.44 6.69 -5.25
N TRP A 233 -9.63 6.39 -6.52
CA TRP A 233 -9.34 5.07 -7.08
C TRP A 233 -8.67 5.21 -8.43
N GLU A 234 -7.46 4.75 -8.55
CA GLU A 234 -6.68 4.78 -9.78
C GLU A 234 -7.37 4.05 -10.93
N LYS A 235 -7.13 4.53 -12.14
CA LYS A 235 -7.66 3.97 -13.39
C LYS A 235 -6.55 3.34 -14.23
N CYS A 236 -6.93 2.35 -15.02
CA CYS A 236 -6.10 1.83 -16.10
C CYS A 236 -6.05 2.82 -17.28
N PRO A 237 -5.19 2.62 -18.30
CA PRO A 237 -5.12 3.49 -19.47
C PRO A 237 -6.44 3.68 -20.23
N ARG A 238 -7.38 2.72 -20.14
CA ARG A 238 -8.73 2.84 -20.70
C ARG A 238 -9.73 3.62 -19.83
N GLY A 239 -9.30 4.21 -18.71
CA GLY A 239 -10.15 5.00 -17.81
C GLY A 239 -11.01 4.17 -16.85
N ILE A 240 -10.85 2.85 -16.80
CA ILE A 240 -11.57 1.95 -15.89
C ILE A 240 -10.79 1.87 -14.57
N ASN A 241 -11.47 1.94 -13.43
CA ASN A 241 -10.82 1.79 -12.13
C ASN A 241 -10.12 0.43 -12.01
N LYS A 242 -8.90 0.40 -11.45
CA LYS A 242 -8.06 -0.80 -11.38
C LYS A 242 -8.71 -1.97 -10.64
N GLY A 243 -9.63 -1.70 -9.71
CA GLY A 243 -10.41 -2.71 -8.98
C GLY A 243 -9.57 -3.55 -8.02
N GLY A 244 -8.60 -4.27 -8.52
CA GLY A 244 -7.74 -5.17 -7.75
C GLY A 244 -6.78 -4.45 -6.80
N TRP A 245 -6.50 -3.16 -7.03
CA TRP A 245 -5.70 -2.23 -6.21
C TRP A 245 -6.00 -0.78 -6.59
N GLY A 246 -5.28 0.18 -6.02
CA GLY A 246 -5.35 1.61 -6.37
C GLY A 246 -6.48 2.39 -5.69
N LEU A 247 -7.20 1.80 -4.74
CA LEU A 247 -8.18 2.49 -3.90
C LEU A 247 -7.48 3.14 -2.70
N PHE A 248 -7.80 4.40 -2.43
CA PHE A 248 -7.35 5.17 -1.27
C PHE A 248 -8.55 5.51 -0.39
N LEU A 249 -8.46 5.15 0.90
CA LEU A 249 -9.46 5.41 1.93
C LEU A 249 -8.79 5.73 3.25
N SER A 250 -9.43 6.53 4.10
CA SER A 250 -9.00 6.69 5.49
C SER A 250 -9.25 5.41 6.29
N ILE A 251 -8.55 5.25 7.41
CA ILE A 251 -8.77 4.08 8.28
C ILE A 251 -10.20 4.04 8.83
N GLU A 252 -10.81 5.20 9.07
CA GLU A 252 -12.21 5.29 9.53
C GLU A 252 -13.19 4.86 8.43
N ASP A 253 -12.93 5.21 7.17
CA ASP A 253 -13.75 4.77 6.05
C ASP A 253 -13.66 3.26 5.83
N MET A 254 -12.46 2.69 5.98
CA MET A 254 -12.28 1.23 5.98
C MET A 254 -13.07 0.56 7.12
N ALA A 255 -13.09 1.18 8.32
CA ALA A 255 -13.86 0.69 9.46
C ALA A 255 -15.37 0.71 9.20
N LYS A 256 -15.89 1.76 8.54
CA LYS A 256 -17.30 1.84 8.14
C LYS A 256 -17.71 0.70 7.20
N LEU A 257 -16.83 0.33 6.25
CA LEU A 257 -17.06 -0.82 5.36
C LEU A 257 -17.14 -2.14 6.14
N GLY A 258 -16.24 -2.35 7.10
CA GLY A 258 -16.30 -3.51 8.01
C GLY A 258 -17.58 -3.51 8.86
N GLN A 259 -17.97 -2.35 9.36
CA GLN A 259 -19.19 -2.19 10.17
C GLN A 259 -20.46 -2.46 9.35
N LEU A 260 -20.52 -2.04 8.09
CA LEU A 260 -21.62 -2.38 7.20
C LEU A 260 -21.79 -3.89 7.07
N TYR A 261 -20.70 -4.63 6.93
CA TYR A 261 -20.72 -6.09 6.85
C TYR A 261 -21.09 -6.75 8.18
N LEU A 262 -20.55 -6.25 9.29
CA LEU A 262 -20.92 -6.73 10.64
C LEU A 262 -22.41 -6.56 10.93
N GLN A 263 -23.06 -5.56 10.34
CA GLN A 263 -24.49 -5.28 10.44
C GLN A 263 -25.32 -5.88 9.30
N ASN A 264 -24.81 -6.92 8.61
CA ASN A 264 -25.50 -7.58 7.50
C ASN A 264 -26.00 -6.61 6.41
N GLY A 265 -25.19 -5.62 6.07
CA GLY A 265 -25.49 -4.64 5.01
C GLY A 265 -26.41 -3.49 5.42
N GLN A 266 -26.74 -3.36 6.70
CA GLN A 266 -27.54 -2.27 7.23
C GLN A 266 -26.66 -1.09 7.67
N TRP A 267 -27.14 0.13 7.44
CA TRP A 267 -26.53 1.35 7.92
C TRP A 267 -27.58 2.39 8.28
N ASN A 268 -27.51 2.91 9.51
CA ASN A 268 -28.46 3.89 10.05
C ASN A 268 -29.95 3.49 9.84
N GLY A 269 -30.26 2.19 9.99
CA GLY A 269 -31.60 1.63 9.83
C GLY A 269 -32.03 1.35 8.38
N ASN A 270 -31.19 1.65 7.40
CA ASN A 270 -31.46 1.36 5.99
C ASN A 270 -30.65 0.14 5.52
N GLN A 271 -31.27 -0.75 4.75
CA GLN A 271 -30.58 -1.85 4.09
C GLN A 271 -29.92 -1.28 2.82
N LEU A 272 -28.60 -1.06 2.86
CA LEU A 272 -27.84 -0.61 1.70
C LEU A 272 -27.50 -1.80 0.78
N LEU A 273 -26.80 -2.79 1.32
CA LEU A 273 -26.43 -4.01 0.60
C LEU A 273 -27.27 -5.17 1.13
N SER A 274 -27.81 -6.02 0.27
CA SER A 274 -28.71 -7.09 0.71
C SER A 274 -28.04 -8.02 1.75
N GLU A 275 -28.79 -8.42 2.75
CA GLU A 275 -28.33 -9.35 3.79
C GLU A 275 -27.87 -10.68 3.16
N GLU A 276 -28.58 -11.16 2.13
CA GLU A 276 -28.23 -12.36 1.39
C GLU A 276 -26.85 -12.22 0.75
N TRP A 277 -26.56 -11.09 0.08
CA TRP A 277 -25.25 -10.87 -0.51
C TRP A 277 -24.14 -10.86 0.54
N VAL A 278 -24.34 -10.16 1.66
CA VAL A 278 -23.34 -10.11 2.73
C VAL A 278 -23.05 -11.51 3.25
N LYS A 279 -24.08 -12.31 3.58
CA LYS A 279 -23.91 -13.69 4.06
C LYS A 279 -23.21 -14.58 3.05
N GLU A 280 -23.63 -14.52 1.80
CA GLU A 280 -23.03 -15.31 0.71
C GLU A 280 -21.57 -14.94 0.47
N SER A 281 -21.24 -13.66 0.52
CA SER A 281 -19.89 -13.17 0.24
C SER A 281 -18.87 -13.52 1.33
N VAL A 282 -19.30 -13.71 2.59
CA VAL A 282 -18.46 -14.14 3.72
C VAL A 282 -18.58 -15.63 4.02
N THR A 283 -19.15 -16.41 3.12
CA THR A 283 -19.19 -17.88 3.21
C THR A 283 -18.10 -18.47 2.32
N THR A 284 -17.35 -19.46 2.82
CA THR A 284 -16.32 -20.14 2.05
C THR A 284 -16.91 -20.74 0.77
N LYS A 285 -16.39 -20.32 -0.38
CA LYS A 285 -16.73 -20.85 -1.70
C LYS A 285 -15.62 -21.75 -2.25
N VAL A 286 -14.39 -21.51 -1.84
CA VAL A 286 -13.20 -22.25 -2.23
C VAL A 286 -12.16 -22.19 -1.10
N GLU A 287 -11.37 -23.25 -1.00
CA GLU A 287 -10.26 -23.30 -0.04
C GLU A 287 -8.99 -22.75 -0.69
N PRO A 288 -8.37 -21.71 -0.12
CA PRO A 288 -7.09 -21.21 -0.60
C PRO A 288 -5.94 -22.11 -0.14
N PRO A 289 -4.72 -21.98 -0.69
CA PRO A 289 -3.54 -22.67 -0.20
C PRO A 289 -3.32 -22.45 1.31
N ALA A 290 -2.92 -23.50 2.02
CA ALA A 290 -2.80 -23.49 3.50
C ALA A 290 -1.78 -22.47 4.05
N ASP A 291 -0.78 -22.11 3.25
CA ASP A 291 0.25 -21.13 3.59
C ASP A 291 -0.25 -19.67 3.59
N THR A 292 -1.45 -19.40 3.05
CA THR A 292 -2.08 -18.07 3.10
C THR A 292 -2.50 -17.65 4.52
N GLY A 293 -2.66 -18.62 5.44
CA GLY A 293 -3.12 -18.39 6.82
C GLY A 293 -4.61 -18.21 6.98
N PHE A 294 -5.38 -18.27 5.90
CA PHE A 294 -6.84 -18.23 5.87
C PHE A 294 -7.42 -19.62 5.62
N VAL A 295 -8.65 -19.85 6.08
CA VAL A 295 -9.31 -21.16 5.96
C VAL A 295 -10.29 -21.24 4.80
N GLY A 296 -10.61 -20.12 4.17
CA GLY A 296 -11.55 -20.07 3.05
C GLY A 296 -11.47 -18.75 2.31
N TYR A 297 -12.07 -18.73 1.12
CA TYR A 297 -12.26 -17.54 0.30
C TYR A 297 -13.71 -17.48 -0.20
N GLY A 298 -14.35 -16.34 0.04
CA GLY A 298 -15.72 -16.08 -0.41
C GLY A 298 -15.74 -15.25 -1.69
N TYR A 299 -16.61 -14.25 -1.77
CA TYR A 299 -16.63 -13.33 -2.89
C TYR A 299 -15.69 -12.15 -2.64
N GLN A 300 -14.40 -12.31 -2.98
CA GLN A 300 -13.32 -11.34 -2.78
C GLN A 300 -13.05 -11.02 -1.29
N ILE A 301 -13.32 -11.97 -0.40
CA ILE A 301 -13.18 -11.83 1.05
C ILE A 301 -12.52 -13.09 1.60
N TRP A 302 -11.59 -12.93 2.53
CA TRP A 302 -10.85 -14.03 3.18
C TRP A 302 -11.53 -14.46 4.47
N MET A 303 -11.67 -15.76 4.69
CA MET A 303 -12.23 -16.33 5.93
C MET A 303 -11.10 -16.61 6.92
N GLY A 304 -11.22 -16.08 8.14
CA GLY A 304 -10.26 -16.27 9.24
C GLY A 304 -10.40 -17.65 9.92
N LYS A 305 -9.41 -17.97 10.76
CA LYS A 305 -9.41 -19.21 11.57
C LYS A 305 -10.45 -19.19 12.68
N ARG A 306 -10.72 -18.02 13.25
CA ARG A 306 -11.77 -17.84 14.23
C ARG A 306 -13.13 -17.99 13.54
N GLU A 307 -14.03 -18.75 14.17
CA GLU A 307 -15.34 -19.05 13.60
C GLU A 307 -16.08 -17.77 13.17
N GLN A 308 -16.63 -17.79 11.95
CA GLN A 308 -17.34 -16.67 11.30
C GLN A 308 -16.49 -15.41 11.07
N SER A 309 -15.20 -15.38 11.43
CA SER A 309 -14.36 -14.23 11.16
C SER A 309 -14.01 -14.14 9.69
N PHE A 310 -13.90 -12.89 9.22
CA PHE A 310 -13.49 -12.59 7.85
C PHE A 310 -12.65 -11.33 7.79
N THR A 311 -11.93 -11.17 6.68
CA THR A 311 -10.99 -10.07 6.51
C THR A 311 -11.05 -9.51 5.10
N PHE A 312 -11.17 -8.19 4.99
CA PHE A 312 -10.81 -7.47 3.78
C PHE A 312 -9.31 -7.27 3.84
N ASN A 313 -8.57 -8.05 3.05
CA ASN A 313 -7.11 -8.13 3.17
C ASN A 313 -6.41 -7.40 2.03
N GLY A 314 -5.48 -6.54 2.39
CA GLY A 314 -4.52 -5.90 1.49
C GLY A 314 -3.09 -6.17 1.93
N MET A 315 -2.19 -6.26 0.98
CA MET A 315 -0.78 -6.51 1.27
C MET A 315 -0.18 -5.47 2.21
N MET A 316 0.90 -5.84 2.88
CA MET A 316 1.67 -4.97 3.77
C MET A 316 0.88 -4.42 4.97
N GLY A 317 -0.26 -5.04 5.31
CA GLY A 317 -1.00 -4.70 6.54
C GLY A 317 -2.19 -3.77 6.37
N GLN A 318 -2.75 -3.64 5.17
CA GLN A 318 -4.01 -2.94 4.93
C GLN A 318 -5.16 -3.91 5.18
N ASN A 319 -5.72 -3.95 6.38
CA ASN A 319 -6.70 -4.95 6.75
C ASN A 319 -7.91 -4.39 7.48
N VAL A 320 -9.07 -5.01 7.23
CA VAL A 320 -10.27 -4.89 8.03
C VAL A 320 -10.62 -6.27 8.55
N PHE A 321 -10.21 -6.58 9.78
CA PHE A 321 -10.54 -7.83 10.46
C PHE A 321 -11.90 -7.69 11.14
N VAL A 322 -12.84 -8.57 10.82
CA VAL A 322 -14.18 -8.57 11.38
C VAL A 322 -14.42 -9.85 12.18
N TYR A 323 -14.85 -9.69 13.42
CA TYR A 323 -15.10 -10.75 14.39
C TYR A 323 -16.55 -10.68 14.86
N PRO A 324 -17.50 -11.32 14.15
CA PRO A 324 -18.92 -11.22 14.43
C PRO A 324 -19.32 -11.76 15.80
N ASP A 325 -18.69 -12.85 16.25
CA ASP A 325 -18.95 -13.52 17.53
C ASP A 325 -18.72 -12.62 18.76
N VAL A 326 -17.86 -11.60 18.60
CA VAL A 326 -17.52 -10.63 19.66
C VAL A 326 -17.89 -9.20 19.28
N GLN A 327 -18.57 -8.99 18.15
CA GLN A 327 -18.98 -7.69 17.63
C GLN A 327 -17.81 -6.69 17.55
N MET A 328 -16.64 -7.18 17.11
CA MET A 328 -15.43 -6.37 17.03
C MET A 328 -14.92 -6.25 15.58
N ILE A 329 -14.31 -5.10 15.31
CA ILE A 329 -13.58 -4.83 14.09
C ILE A 329 -12.21 -4.27 14.49
N VAL A 330 -11.16 -4.75 13.81
CA VAL A 330 -9.83 -4.15 13.92
C VAL A 330 -9.38 -3.76 12.51
N VAL A 331 -9.08 -2.48 12.33
CA VAL A 331 -8.58 -1.95 11.07
C VAL A 331 -7.12 -1.57 11.24
N THR A 332 -6.31 -1.92 10.26
CA THR A 332 -4.89 -1.57 10.23
C THR A 332 -4.49 -1.00 8.89
N THR A 333 -3.55 -0.07 8.90
CA THR A 333 -2.74 0.32 7.75
C THR A 333 -1.27 0.20 8.12
N GLY A 334 -0.40 -0.07 7.15
CA GLY A 334 1.01 -0.28 7.44
C GLY A 334 1.88 -0.44 6.20
N GLY A 335 3.17 -0.65 6.43
CA GLY A 335 4.19 -1.05 5.47
C GLY A 335 4.93 -2.30 5.97
N ASN A 336 4.16 -3.34 6.37
CA ASN A 336 4.70 -4.54 7.01
C ASN A 336 5.59 -5.34 6.06
N GLU A 337 6.53 -6.10 6.63
CA GLU A 337 7.40 -7.00 5.88
C GLU A 337 6.70 -8.31 5.43
N GLU A 338 5.40 -8.43 5.66
CA GLU A 338 4.56 -9.54 5.22
C GLU A 338 3.79 -9.16 3.95
N PHE A 339 4.09 -9.82 2.83
CA PHE A 339 3.52 -9.42 1.53
C PHE A 339 2.02 -9.74 1.43
N PHE A 340 1.62 -10.98 1.69
CA PHE A 340 0.22 -11.43 1.60
C PHE A 340 -0.31 -12.07 2.89
N ASN A 341 0.56 -12.45 3.82
CA ASN A 341 0.18 -13.19 5.00
C ASN A 341 0.01 -12.27 6.20
N SER A 342 -1.20 -12.17 6.71
CA SER A 342 -1.50 -11.43 7.94
C SER A 342 -1.37 -12.30 9.20
N ASN A 343 -0.70 -13.46 9.12
CA ASN A 343 -0.67 -14.46 10.17
C ASN A 343 -0.20 -13.93 11.52
N ILE A 344 0.96 -13.23 11.55
CA ILE A 344 1.50 -12.69 12.79
C ILE A 344 0.56 -11.66 13.40
N MET A 345 -0.03 -10.81 12.56
CA MET A 345 -1.00 -9.80 13.03
C MET A 345 -2.26 -10.47 13.55
N GLN A 346 -2.83 -11.42 12.81
CA GLN A 346 -4.00 -12.20 13.26
C GLN A 346 -3.74 -12.89 14.60
N GLU A 347 -2.60 -13.58 14.76
CA GLU A 347 -2.25 -14.26 16.00
C GLU A 347 -2.19 -13.29 17.19
N ILE A 348 -1.58 -12.10 16.99
CA ILE A 348 -1.57 -11.07 18.03
C ILE A 348 -2.99 -10.62 18.34
N LEU A 349 -3.77 -10.22 17.34
CA LEU A 349 -5.13 -9.75 17.54
C LEU A 349 -5.99 -10.80 18.28
N GLU A 350 -6.02 -12.03 17.78
CA GLU A 350 -6.83 -13.11 18.36
C GLU A 350 -6.44 -13.46 19.81
N SER A 351 -5.17 -13.27 20.20
CA SER A 351 -4.72 -13.48 21.57
C SER A 351 -5.28 -12.45 22.57
N TYR A 352 -5.71 -11.29 22.09
CA TYR A 352 -6.32 -10.22 22.90
C TYR A 352 -7.82 -10.09 22.71
N LEU A 353 -8.43 -10.78 21.75
CA LEU A 353 -9.87 -10.81 21.63
C LEU A 353 -10.48 -11.57 22.82
N PRO A 354 -11.62 -11.11 23.37
CA PRO A 354 -12.32 -11.87 24.38
C PRO A 354 -12.87 -13.16 23.78
N LYS A 355 -13.05 -14.18 24.61
CA LYS A 355 -13.88 -15.32 24.24
C LYS A 355 -15.35 -14.91 24.30
N PRO A 356 -16.25 -15.54 23.52
CA PRO A 356 -17.67 -15.19 23.53
C PRO A 356 -18.30 -15.22 24.91
N ASP A 357 -17.90 -16.17 25.77
CA ASP A 357 -18.39 -16.33 27.14
C ASP A 357 -17.80 -15.31 28.13
N GLU A 358 -16.72 -14.64 27.80
CA GLU A 358 -16.12 -13.55 28.60
C GLU A 358 -16.83 -12.20 28.39
N ILE A 359 -17.65 -12.10 27.33
CA ILE A 359 -18.25 -10.85 26.91
C ILE A 359 -19.42 -10.46 27.78
N LYS A 360 -19.42 -9.21 28.22
CA LYS A 360 -20.52 -8.55 28.91
C LYS A 360 -20.99 -7.36 28.10
N GLU A 361 -22.23 -6.92 28.30
CA GLU A 361 -22.71 -5.69 27.66
C GLU A 361 -21.88 -4.48 28.10
N GLN A 362 -21.59 -4.42 29.41
CA GLN A 362 -20.69 -3.42 30.00
C GLN A 362 -20.01 -3.99 31.24
N ILE A 363 -18.85 -3.41 31.60
CA ILE A 363 -18.14 -3.70 32.85
C ILE A 363 -17.87 -2.39 33.58
N PRO A 364 -17.55 -2.42 34.90
CA PRO A 364 -17.21 -1.20 35.63
C PRO A 364 -16.09 -0.42 34.98
N GLU A 365 -16.29 0.88 34.79
CA GLU A 365 -15.29 1.79 34.18
C GLU A 365 -14.03 1.83 35.03
N ASN A 366 -12.87 1.74 34.41
CA ASN A 366 -11.57 1.92 35.02
C ASN A 366 -10.86 3.12 34.38
N ILE A 367 -11.15 4.31 34.90
CA ILE A 367 -10.62 5.56 34.37
C ILE A 367 -9.07 5.59 34.38
N ALA A 368 -8.44 4.94 35.37
CA ALA A 368 -6.97 4.87 35.43
C ALA A 368 -6.37 4.04 34.29
N GLU A 369 -6.97 2.90 33.95
CA GLU A 369 -6.54 2.08 32.80
C GLU A 369 -6.92 2.74 31.47
N TYR A 370 -8.07 3.38 31.38
CA TYR A 370 -8.44 4.18 30.21
C TYR A 370 -7.44 5.30 29.94
N GLN A 371 -7.01 6.02 30.99
CA GLN A 371 -5.98 7.05 30.83
C GLN A 371 -4.65 6.47 30.35
N LYS A 372 -4.23 5.29 30.84
CA LYS A 372 -3.03 4.61 30.36
C LYS A 372 -3.15 4.19 28.87
N LEU A 373 -4.35 3.79 28.44
CA LEU A 373 -4.61 3.51 27.02
C LEU A 373 -4.42 4.79 26.21
N LYS A 374 -5.04 5.91 26.60
CA LYS A 374 -4.88 7.20 25.90
C LYS A 374 -3.44 7.72 25.92
N ASP A 375 -2.72 7.51 27.00
CA ASP A 375 -1.30 7.86 27.09
C ASP A 375 -0.46 7.01 26.12
N LEU A 376 -0.78 5.73 25.94
CA LEU A 376 -0.12 4.86 24.95
C LEU A 376 -0.43 5.33 23.53
N GLU A 377 -1.70 5.54 23.19
CA GLU A 377 -2.13 6.01 21.86
C GLU A 377 -1.42 7.32 21.51
N TRP A 378 -1.37 8.26 22.44
CA TRP A 378 -0.68 9.54 22.25
C TRP A 378 0.84 9.38 22.06
N ASN A 379 1.46 8.49 22.85
CA ASN A 379 2.90 8.25 22.78
C ASN A 379 3.32 7.59 21.46
N LEU A 380 2.50 6.69 20.89
CA LEU A 380 2.76 6.08 19.59
C LEU A 380 2.69 7.10 18.45
N SER A 381 1.77 8.05 18.55
CA SER A 381 1.65 9.16 17.59
C SER A 381 2.71 10.25 17.80
N ASN A 382 3.31 10.35 18.99
CA ASN A 382 4.20 11.45 19.39
C ASN A 382 5.45 10.94 20.15
N PRO A 383 6.28 10.06 19.58
CA PRO A 383 7.38 9.40 20.31
C PRO A 383 8.42 10.38 20.86
N ASN A 384 8.62 11.54 20.21
CA ASN A 384 9.61 12.52 20.60
C ASN A 384 9.26 13.30 21.88
N HIS A 385 8.00 13.24 22.33
CA HIS A 385 7.54 13.86 23.58
C HIS A 385 7.79 13.02 24.83
N ILE A 386 8.03 11.70 24.70
CA ILE A 386 8.29 10.79 25.84
C ILE A 386 9.59 11.18 26.57
N GLY A 387 10.62 11.62 25.84
CA GLY A 387 11.89 12.04 26.41
C GLY A 387 11.84 13.32 27.27
N ARG A 388 10.81 14.15 27.11
CA ARG A 388 10.68 15.43 27.83
C ARG A 388 10.24 15.26 29.29
N LYS A 389 9.48 14.22 29.65
CA LYS A 389 8.97 14.02 31.03
C LYS A 389 9.90 13.23 31.95
N ILE A 390 10.85 12.45 31.43
CA ILE A 390 11.56 11.42 32.23
C ILE A 390 13.00 11.79 32.62
N LYS A 391 13.65 12.83 32.03
CA LYS A 391 15.05 13.13 32.36
C LYS A 391 15.31 14.63 32.53
N ARG A 392 15.54 15.10 33.79
CA ARG A 392 16.19 16.39 34.06
C ARG A 392 17.59 16.56 33.41
N GLY A 393 18.18 15.49 32.84
CA GLY A 393 19.41 15.47 32.02
C GLY A 393 19.21 15.54 30.52
N GLY A 394 17.99 15.37 30.02
CA GLY A 394 17.69 15.27 28.57
C GLY A 394 17.88 16.59 27.81
N TRP A 395 17.70 17.72 28.49
CA TRP A 395 17.82 19.04 27.87
C TRP A 395 19.25 19.36 27.39
N LYS A 396 20.28 18.99 28.18
CA LYS A 396 21.68 19.16 27.75
C LYS A 396 22.02 18.31 26.54
N ARG A 397 21.61 17.03 26.56
CA ARG A 397 21.89 16.08 25.47
C ARG A 397 21.13 16.44 24.18
N LYS A 398 19.91 17.00 24.30
CA LYS A 398 19.13 17.50 23.17
C LYS A 398 19.83 18.69 22.51
N LYS A 399 20.26 19.68 23.30
CA LYS A 399 20.96 20.86 22.81
C LYS A 399 22.33 20.54 22.19
N GLU A 400 23.09 19.61 22.79
CA GLU A 400 24.36 19.12 22.22
C GLU A 400 24.17 18.39 20.89
N ASN A 401 23.10 17.61 20.72
CA ASN A 401 22.79 16.95 19.47
C ASN A 401 22.35 17.95 18.39
N GLU A 402 21.54 18.93 18.75
CA GLU A 402 21.07 20.02 17.87
C GLU A 402 22.24 20.89 17.40
N ASP A 403 23.10 21.32 18.31
CA ASP A 403 24.32 22.09 17.98
C ASP A 403 25.27 21.29 17.08
N SER A 404 25.39 19.98 17.31
CA SER A 404 26.22 19.05 16.48
C SER A 404 25.62 18.89 15.09
N TRP A 405 24.30 18.70 14.98
CA TRP A 405 23.60 18.55 13.70
C TRP A 405 23.73 19.83 12.85
N VAL A 406 23.45 20.99 13.43
CA VAL A 406 23.57 22.29 12.75
C VAL A 406 25.00 22.55 12.26
N LYS A 407 26.02 22.18 13.05
CA LYS A 407 27.43 22.31 12.61
C LYS A 407 27.73 21.42 11.42
N LYS A 408 27.18 20.22 11.37
CA LYS A 408 27.36 19.27 10.24
C LYS A 408 26.60 19.74 9.01
N ALA A 409 25.36 20.19 9.19
CA ALA A 409 24.55 20.74 8.10
C ALA A 409 25.22 21.97 7.45
N LYS A 410 25.83 22.87 8.24
CA LYS A 410 26.60 24.00 7.72
C LYS A 410 27.81 23.64 6.88
N LYS A 411 28.40 22.43 7.05
CA LYS A 411 29.54 21.99 6.23
C LYS A 411 29.14 21.60 4.81
N ILE A 412 27.88 21.26 4.61
CA ILE A 412 27.33 20.84 3.32
C ILE A 412 26.42 21.90 2.69
N ASP A 413 26.27 23.05 3.38
CA ASP A 413 25.47 24.17 2.90
C ASP A 413 25.99 24.70 1.56
N GLY A 414 25.09 24.89 0.59
CA GLY A 414 25.40 25.33 -0.76
C GLY A 414 26.01 24.27 -1.67
N LYS A 415 26.39 23.10 -1.16
CA LYS A 415 27.04 22.07 -1.97
C LYS A 415 26.08 21.38 -2.93
N ARG A 416 26.58 21.11 -4.14
CA ARG A 416 25.88 20.41 -5.22
C ARG A 416 26.75 19.27 -5.72
N TYR A 417 26.13 18.13 -6.02
CA TYR A 417 26.82 16.91 -6.46
C TYR A 417 26.14 16.35 -7.70
N GLN A 418 26.88 16.28 -8.80
CA GLN A 418 26.46 15.62 -10.03
C GLN A 418 26.64 14.11 -9.89
N LEU A 419 25.55 13.33 -10.01
CA LEU A 419 25.59 11.89 -9.89
C LEU A 419 26.09 11.22 -11.18
N SER A 420 26.85 10.13 -11.04
CA SER A 420 27.39 9.34 -12.14
C SER A 420 26.37 8.40 -12.79
N ALA A 421 25.31 8.03 -12.06
CA ALA A 421 24.22 7.20 -12.55
C ALA A 421 22.87 7.76 -12.07
N ALA A 422 21.90 7.83 -12.95
CA ALA A 422 20.65 8.56 -12.76
C ALA A 422 19.42 7.65 -12.46
N TYR A 423 19.60 6.34 -12.30
CA TYR A 423 18.50 5.40 -12.11
C TYR A 423 17.91 5.36 -10.67
N ILE A 424 18.45 6.18 -9.77
CA ILE A 424 17.87 6.36 -8.42
C ILE A 424 16.73 7.38 -8.53
N GLY A 425 15.55 7.06 -7.97
CA GLY A 425 14.43 7.98 -7.89
C GLY A 425 14.05 8.31 -6.45
N LEU A 426 13.38 9.43 -6.25
CA LEU A 426 12.75 9.76 -4.97
C LEU A 426 11.61 8.79 -4.65
N PHE A 427 10.84 8.39 -5.67
CA PHE A 427 9.78 7.40 -5.50
C PHE A 427 10.37 6.00 -5.34
N PRO A 428 10.00 5.21 -4.31
CA PRO A 428 10.40 3.82 -4.17
C PRO A 428 10.00 2.97 -5.38
N LEU A 429 10.82 1.98 -5.74
CA LEU A 429 10.56 1.10 -6.89
C LEU A 429 9.20 0.40 -6.79
N MET A 430 8.82 -0.03 -5.59
CA MET A 430 7.51 -0.64 -5.37
C MET A 430 6.38 0.33 -5.77
N GLY A 431 6.44 1.58 -5.33
CA GLY A 431 5.47 2.61 -5.72
C GLY A 431 5.48 2.86 -7.23
N GLN A 432 6.67 2.96 -7.84
CA GLN A 432 6.79 3.14 -9.29
C GLN A 432 6.05 2.05 -10.07
N VAL A 433 6.16 0.80 -9.65
CA VAL A 433 5.52 -0.34 -10.32
C VAL A 433 4.01 -0.35 -10.10
N PHE A 434 3.53 -0.17 -8.86
CA PHE A 434 2.09 -0.23 -8.57
C PHE A 434 1.29 0.94 -9.11
N HIS A 435 1.90 2.15 -9.12
CA HIS A 435 1.27 3.36 -9.65
C HIS A 435 1.62 3.64 -11.12
N ASN A 436 2.50 2.83 -11.73
CA ASN A 436 3.04 3.04 -13.07
C ASN A 436 3.74 4.42 -13.22
N ASN A 437 4.23 5.00 -12.13
CA ASN A 437 4.87 6.31 -12.07
C ASN A 437 6.39 6.15 -11.91
N TYR A 438 7.09 5.95 -13.02
CA TYR A 438 8.52 5.64 -13.02
C TYR A 438 9.38 6.89 -12.90
N THR A 439 10.51 6.75 -12.20
CA THR A 439 11.49 7.83 -12.04
C THR A 439 12.15 8.20 -13.36
N GLU A 440 12.39 9.51 -13.55
CA GLU A 440 13.27 10.03 -14.60
C GLU A 440 14.75 10.04 -14.17
N GLY A 441 15.03 9.60 -12.94
CA GLY A 441 16.36 9.48 -12.36
C GLY A 441 16.93 10.78 -11.81
N ILE A 442 17.54 10.68 -10.64
CA ILE A 442 18.20 11.80 -9.96
C ILE A 442 19.56 12.05 -10.63
N LYS A 443 19.69 13.22 -11.27
CA LYS A 443 20.92 13.67 -11.91
C LYS A 443 21.84 14.42 -10.95
N GLU A 444 21.24 15.15 -10.00
CA GLU A 444 21.97 16.01 -9.07
C GLU A 444 21.28 16.01 -7.70
N ILE A 445 22.08 16.05 -6.64
CA ILE A 445 21.61 16.35 -5.29
C ILE A 445 22.44 17.47 -4.70
N GLY A 446 21.83 18.20 -3.75
CA GLY A 446 22.52 19.25 -3.01
C GLY A 446 21.83 19.59 -1.71
N PHE A 447 22.45 20.48 -0.96
CA PHE A 447 21.99 20.82 0.38
C PHE A 447 22.08 22.34 0.58
N ASP A 448 21.01 22.90 1.13
CA ASP A 448 20.94 24.31 1.49
C ASP A 448 20.48 24.47 2.93
N MET A 449 21.09 25.41 3.66
CA MET A 449 20.56 25.85 4.96
C MET A 449 19.65 27.06 4.75
N LYS A 450 18.37 26.92 5.05
CA LYS A 450 17.36 27.98 4.98
C LYS A 450 16.64 28.09 6.30
N GLU A 451 16.61 29.30 6.87
CA GLU A 451 15.90 29.58 8.13
C GLU A 451 16.30 28.64 9.30
N GLY A 452 17.54 28.14 9.27
CA GLY A 452 18.06 27.19 10.27
C GLY A 452 17.71 25.71 10.02
N GLU A 453 17.01 25.40 8.94
CA GLU A 453 16.63 24.05 8.53
C GLU A 453 17.43 23.60 7.30
N LEU A 454 17.65 22.29 7.18
CA LEU A 454 18.33 21.70 6.03
C LEU A 454 17.31 21.38 4.93
N VAL A 455 17.60 21.84 3.73
CA VAL A 455 16.79 21.57 2.53
C VAL A 455 17.61 20.68 1.60
N LEU A 456 17.07 19.53 1.24
CA LEU A 456 17.59 18.67 0.17
C LEU A 456 17.12 19.24 -1.17
N PHE A 457 18.06 19.59 -2.02
CA PHE A 457 17.84 19.88 -3.42
C PHE A 457 18.01 18.60 -4.24
N VAL A 458 17.11 18.34 -5.17
CA VAL A 458 17.16 17.20 -6.09
C VAL A 458 16.79 17.68 -7.49
N LEU A 459 17.64 17.37 -8.48
CA LEU A 459 17.27 17.44 -9.88
C LEU A 459 16.94 16.01 -10.35
N GLU A 460 15.65 15.71 -10.51
CA GLU A 460 15.17 14.43 -11.03
C GLU A 460 14.58 14.63 -12.42
N GLY A 461 15.14 13.95 -13.43
CA GLY A 461 14.86 14.28 -14.83
C GLY A 461 15.25 15.72 -15.14
N GLU A 462 14.26 16.53 -15.51
CA GLU A 462 14.41 17.98 -15.77
C GLU A 462 13.74 18.82 -14.65
N GLN A 463 13.25 18.19 -13.56
CA GLN A 463 12.51 18.86 -12.51
C GLN A 463 13.37 19.08 -11.27
N GLU A 464 13.41 20.32 -10.81
CA GLU A 464 14.01 20.68 -9.53
C GLU A 464 12.99 20.46 -8.40
N LYS A 465 13.43 19.76 -7.35
CA LYS A 465 12.63 19.52 -6.13
C LYS A 465 13.40 20.01 -4.92
N LYS A 466 12.70 20.59 -3.96
CA LYS A 466 13.23 21.04 -2.67
C LYS A 466 12.46 20.37 -1.55
N ILE A 467 13.17 19.62 -0.71
CA ILE A 467 12.59 18.84 0.38
C ILE A 467 13.17 19.33 1.69
N TRP A 468 12.31 19.88 2.54
CA TRP A 468 12.69 20.31 3.89
C TRP A 468 12.90 19.08 4.77
N LEU A 469 14.05 19.01 5.43
CA LEU A 469 14.46 17.85 6.23
C LEU A 469 14.35 18.16 7.72
N GLY A 470 13.54 17.40 8.43
CA GLY A 470 13.50 17.48 9.88
C GLY A 470 14.67 16.76 10.53
N MET A 471 15.11 17.24 11.68
CA MET A 471 16.17 16.62 12.47
C MET A 471 15.64 15.66 13.54
N GLU A 472 14.67 16.11 14.32
CA GLU A 472 14.05 15.33 15.41
C GLU A 472 12.58 15.02 15.13
N GLU A 473 11.93 15.89 14.39
CA GLU A 473 10.55 15.74 13.93
C GLU A 473 10.54 15.84 12.40
N ALA A 474 9.89 14.90 11.75
CA ALA A 474 9.79 14.89 10.29
C ALA A 474 9.05 16.14 9.80
N LYS A 475 9.48 16.69 8.66
CA LYS A 475 8.78 17.77 7.98
C LYS A 475 7.73 17.19 7.04
N ILE A 476 6.49 17.49 7.32
CA ILE A 476 5.36 17.09 6.46
C ILE A 476 5.22 18.11 5.36
N GLN A 477 5.22 17.66 4.13
CA GLN A 477 5.12 18.49 2.93
C GLN A 477 4.61 17.69 1.74
N ASN A 478 4.16 18.38 0.71
CA ASN A 478 3.82 17.77 -0.56
C ASN A 478 5.04 17.72 -1.49
N ILE A 479 5.13 16.65 -2.27
CA ILE A 479 6.10 16.50 -3.35
C ILE A 479 5.35 16.13 -4.62
N GLU A 480 5.73 16.76 -5.73
CA GLU A 480 5.22 16.40 -7.05
C GLU A 480 6.17 15.43 -7.74
N LEU A 481 5.63 14.31 -8.23
CA LEU A 481 6.34 13.30 -9.01
C LEU A 481 5.56 13.05 -10.31
N ASN A 482 6.11 13.50 -11.43
CA ASN A 482 5.51 13.35 -12.77
C ASN A 482 4.04 13.82 -12.86
N GLY A 483 3.71 14.94 -12.19
CA GLY A 483 2.37 15.52 -12.18
C GLY A 483 1.42 14.94 -11.14
N GLU A 484 1.85 13.98 -10.32
CA GLU A 484 1.10 13.48 -9.18
C GLU A 484 1.64 14.05 -7.86
N ILE A 485 0.73 14.37 -6.94
CA ILE A 485 1.08 14.96 -5.64
C ILE A 485 1.06 13.88 -4.57
N TYR A 486 2.16 13.78 -3.82
CA TYR A 486 2.31 12.86 -2.70
C TYR A 486 2.64 13.64 -1.43
N ARG A 487 1.98 13.30 -0.33
CA ARG A 487 2.29 13.85 0.98
C ARG A 487 3.36 12.99 1.65
N ILE A 488 4.49 13.62 1.97
CA ILE A 488 5.63 12.96 2.59
C ILE A 488 5.95 13.56 3.95
N ALA A 489 6.54 12.73 4.82
CA ALA A 489 7.24 13.16 6.02
C ALA A 489 8.73 12.90 5.82
N ALA A 490 9.53 13.97 5.82
CA ALA A 490 10.96 13.92 5.57
C ALA A 490 11.77 14.18 6.85
N GLU A 491 12.61 13.24 7.21
CA GLU A 491 13.51 13.34 8.36
C GLU A 491 14.96 13.07 7.98
N SER A 492 15.89 13.61 8.74
CA SER A 492 17.32 13.43 8.49
C SER A 492 18.12 13.23 9.77
N ARG A 493 19.18 12.43 9.66
CA ARG A 493 20.08 12.15 10.78
C ARG A 493 21.52 12.02 10.30
N PHE A 494 22.42 12.80 10.93
CA PHE A 494 23.85 12.56 10.77
C PHE A 494 24.34 11.42 11.67
N GLY A 495 25.17 10.58 11.11
CA GLY A 495 25.88 9.48 11.79
C GLY A 495 27.31 9.34 11.28
N MET A 496 27.95 8.25 11.69
CA MET A 496 29.23 7.80 11.14
C MET A 496 29.10 6.31 10.83
N ASN A 497 29.70 5.87 9.72
CA ASN A 497 29.86 4.45 9.45
C ASN A 497 31.03 3.85 10.27
N GLU A 498 31.28 2.56 10.11
CA GLU A 498 32.32 1.83 10.83
C GLU A 498 33.73 2.35 10.53
N ASP A 499 33.95 2.92 9.35
CA ASP A 499 35.24 3.48 8.90
C ASP A 499 35.41 4.96 9.32
N GLY A 500 34.47 5.52 10.06
CA GLY A 500 34.51 6.92 10.50
C GLY A 500 34.08 7.94 9.43
N THR A 501 33.50 7.49 8.29
CA THR A 501 32.95 8.39 7.28
C THR A 501 31.65 9.00 7.76
N GLU A 502 31.47 10.31 7.57
CA GLU A 502 30.23 11.01 7.92
C GLU A 502 29.11 10.61 6.96
N VAL A 503 27.94 10.28 7.51
CA VAL A 503 26.78 9.81 6.77
C VAL A 503 25.57 10.64 7.13
N LEU A 504 24.86 11.18 6.14
CA LEU A 504 23.54 11.74 6.29
C LEU A 504 22.51 10.70 5.82
N THR A 505 21.69 10.20 6.74
CA THR A 505 20.55 9.36 6.44
C THR A 505 19.31 10.22 6.30
N ILE A 506 18.61 10.12 5.19
CA ILE A 506 17.36 10.82 4.89
C ILE A 506 16.28 9.77 4.71
N VAL A 507 15.14 9.93 5.39
CA VAL A 507 13.98 9.05 5.26
C VAL A 507 12.79 9.87 4.77
N LEU A 508 12.24 9.47 3.64
CA LEU A 508 11.01 10.03 3.07
C LEU A 508 9.91 9.00 3.25
N SER A 509 9.02 9.22 4.22
CA SER A 509 7.85 8.38 4.45
C SER A 509 6.70 8.93 3.61
N TYR A 510 6.14 8.12 2.71
CA TYR A 510 4.96 8.45 1.93
C TYR A 510 3.73 8.20 2.80
N LEU A 511 3.10 9.28 3.31
CA LEU A 511 2.09 9.17 4.37
C LEU A 511 0.79 8.52 3.90
N GLU A 512 0.56 8.51 2.61
CA GLU A 512 -0.63 7.97 1.95
C GLU A 512 -0.39 6.56 1.39
N ASP A 513 0.78 5.96 1.67
CA ASP A 513 1.18 4.69 1.08
C ASP A 513 1.99 3.84 2.07
N ALA A 514 2.19 2.56 1.74
CA ALA A 514 2.92 1.58 2.53
C ALA A 514 4.46 1.69 2.40
N ILE A 515 4.97 2.71 1.73
CA ILE A 515 6.36 2.78 1.27
C ILE A 515 7.15 3.95 1.87
N LYS A 516 8.47 3.74 1.99
CA LYS A 516 9.44 4.79 2.36
C LYS A 516 10.67 4.71 1.47
N ARG A 517 11.23 5.86 1.13
CA ARG A 517 12.55 5.96 0.52
C ARG A 517 13.58 6.30 1.59
N VAL A 518 14.68 5.55 1.63
CA VAL A 518 15.82 5.82 2.49
C VAL A 518 17.02 6.16 1.61
N LEU A 519 17.60 7.34 1.82
CA LEU A 519 18.81 7.80 1.16
C LEU A 519 19.93 7.93 2.19
N LYS A 520 21.07 7.30 1.95
CA LYS A 520 22.28 7.46 2.76
C LYS A 520 23.35 8.14 1.91
N VAL A 521 23.76 9.33 2.31
CA VAL A 521 24.80 10.12 1.65
C VAL A 521 26.07 10.03 2.48
N PHE A 522 27.09 9.39 1.96
CA PHE A 522 28.41 9.26 2.54
C PHE A 522 29.30 10.38 2.02
N PHE A 523 29.87 11.20 2.89
CA PHE A 523 30.67 12.35 2.50
C PHE A 523 32.15 12.01 2.56
N TYR A 524 32.81 12.13 1.41
CA TYR A 524 34.27 12.06 1.25
C TYR A 524 34.82 13.47 0.99
N ARG A 525 36.13 13.58 0.77
CA ARG A 525 36.77 14.88 0.63
C ARG A 525 36.29 15.69 -0.59
N ASP A 526 36.08 15.01 -1.73
CA ASP A 526 35.82 15.60 -3.05
C ASP A 526 34.63 14.95 -3.77
N ARG A 527 33.97 13.97 -3.12
CA ARG A 527 32.84 13.25 -3.66
C ARG A 527 31.88 12.79 -2.58
N ILE A 528 30.75 12.33 -3.00
CA ILE A 528 29.81 11.60 -2.17
C ILE A 528 29.55 10.21 -2.77
N GLU A 529 29.10 9.27 -1.93
CA GLU A 529 28.38 8.08 -2.37
C GLU A 529 26.95 8.18 -1.90
N LEU A 530 26.00 7.96 -2.80
CA LEU A 530 24.56 7.90 -2.51
C LEU A 530 24.11 6.44 -2.59
N HIS A 531 23.62 5.91 -1.46
CA HIS A 531 22.98 4.61 -1.38
C HIS A 531 21.48 4.81 -1.16
N ALA A 532 20.65 4.25 -2.02
CA ALA A 532 19.21 4.26 -1.86
C ALA A 532 18.69 2.88 -1.47
N SER A 533 17.69 2.87 -0.61
CA SER A 533 16.92 1.67 -0.25
C SER A 533 15.46 2.05 0.02
N GLU A 534 14.61 1.07 0.24
CA GLU A 534 13.20 1.30 0.51
C GLU A 534 12.66 0.40 1.63
N ILE A 535 11.53 0.79 2.20
CA ILE A 535 10.76 0.01 3.18
C ILE A 535 9.33 -0.09 2.64
N PRO A 536 8.72 -1.29 2.59
CA PRO A 536 9.28 -2.59 2.97
C PRO A 536 10.52 -2.97 2.15
N GLY A 537 11.43 -3.71 2.80
CA GLY A 537 12.78 -3.92 2.29
C GLY A 537 12.89 -4.93 1.13
N LYS A 538 14.12 -5.11 0.66
CA LYS A 538 14.54 -5.94 -0.46
C LYS A 538 13.91 -7.35 -0.48
N SER A 539 13.80 -8.02 0.67
CA SER A 539 13.26 -9.39 0.75
C SER A 539 11.82 -9.47 0.23
N ILE A 540 10.99 -8.47 0.53
CA ILE A 540 9.60 -8.41 0.08
C ILE A 540 9.50 -8.21 -1.41
N ILE A 541 10.31 -7.30 -1.95
CA ILE A 541 10.32 -7.00 -3.39
C ILE A 541 10.78 -8.24 -4.16
N LEU A 542 11.85 -8.89 -3.71
CA LEU A 542 12.35 -10.12 -4.33
C LEU A 542 11.34 -11.27 -4.26
N ASN A 543 10.62 -11.42 -3.14
CA ASN A 543 9.54 -12.40 -3.01
C ASN A 543 8.39 -12.07 -3.99
N GLY A 544 7.97 -10.81 -4.08
CA GLY A 544 6.97 -10.36 -5.05
C GLY A 544 7.38 -10.68 -6.49
N ILE A 545 8.62 -10.38 -6.85
CA ILE A 545 9.18 -10.69 -8.17
C ILE A 545 9.27 -12.21 -8.40
N SER A 546 9.66 -12.98 -7.38
CA SER A 546 9.71 -14.44 -7.46
C SER A 546 8.33 -15.04 -7.69
N MET A 547 7.29 -14.55 -7.02
CA MET A 547 5.90 -14.96 -7.24
C MET A 547 5.44 -14.66 -8.68
N VAL A 548 5.79 -13.49 -9.18
CA VAL A 548 5.55 -13.05 -10.55
C VAL A 548 6.27 -13.93 -11.57
N THR A 549 7.55 -14.23 -11.32
CA THR A 549 8.37 -15.01 -12.25
C THR A 549 8.16 -16.52 -12.12
N SER A 550 7.64 -17.03 -11.00
CA SER A 550 7.34 -18.47 -10.83
C SER A 550 6.31 -18.96 -11.82
N GLY A 551 5.29 -18.16 -12.14
CA GLY A 551 4.35 -18.44 -13.23
C GLY A 551 4.98 -18.43 -14.64
N MET A 552 6.19 -17.86 -14.79
CA MET A 552 6.94 -17.79 -16.05
C MET A 552 8.09 -18.82 -16.13
N MET A 553 8.31 -19.64 -15.09
CA MET A 553 9.48 -20.54 -14.97
C MET A 553 9.58 -21.58 -16.09
N ASP A 554 8.47 -21.93 -16.74
CA ASP A 554 8.44 -22.82 -17.90
C ASP A 554 8.81 -22.11 -19.23
N HIS A 555 9.07 -20.81 -19.20
CA HIS A 555 9.45 -20.06 -20.39
C HIS A 555 10.83 -20.50 -20.89
N PRO A 556 11.00 -20.88 -22.18
CA PRO A 556 12.26 -21.41 -22.72
C PRO A 556 13.49 -20.54 -22.51
N ILE A 557 13.30 -19.21 -22.44
CA ILE A 557 14.38 -18.24 -22.20
C ILE A 557 14.84 -18.29 -20.75
N LEU A 558 13.91 -18.30 -19.78
CA LEU A 558 14.23 -18.38 -18.35
C LEU A 558 14.82 -19.75 -18.00
N LYS A 559 14.33 -20.81 -18.63
CA LYS A 559 14.90 -22.16 -18.51
C LYS A 559 16.37 -22.19 -18.99
N LYS A 560 16.68 -21.60 -20.15
CA LYS A 560 18.06 -21.46 -20.65
C LYS A 560 18.95 -20.60 -19.76
N ILE A 561 18.40 -19.54 -19.18
CA ILE A 561 19.12 -18.66 -18.25
C ILE A 561 19.48 -19.43 -16.98
N ARG A 562 18.54 -20.22 -16.45
CA ARG A 562 18.73 -21.06 -15.28
C ARG A 562 19.74 -22.19 -15.52
N GLU A 563 19.66 -22.87 -16.67
CA GLU A 563 20.58 -23.94 -17.06
C GLU A 563 22.04 -23.45 -17.24
N ARG A 564 22.25 -22.15 -17.46
CA ARG A 564 23.55 -21.50 -17.59
C ARG A 564 24.09 -20.91 -16.27
N GLY A 565 23.47 -21.17 -15.12
CA GLY A 565 23.89 -20.61 -13.82
C GLY A 565 23.65 -19.10 -13.67
N SER A 566 22.84 -18.50 -14.52
CA SER A 566 22.63 -17.04 -14.58
C SER A 566 21.55 -16.53 -13.62
N VAL A 567 20.92 -17.41 -12.81
CA VAL A 567 19.90 -17.01 -11.81
C VAL A 567 20.52 -16.08 -10.78
N ASP A 568 21.75 -16.38 -10.32
CA ASP A 568 22.48 -15.53 -9.37
C ASP A 568 22.78 -14.14 -9.95
N ILE A 569 23.03 -14.04 -11.26
CA ILE A 569 23.28 -12.75 -11.94
C ILE A 569 22.00 -11.91 -12.00
N ILE A 570 20.87 -12.50 -12.34
CA ILE A 570 19.57 -11.78 -12.37
C ILE A 570 19.22 -11.31 -10.96
N GLN A 571 19.38 -12.17 -9.97
CA GLN A 571 19.15 -11.80 -8.58
C GLN A 571 20.07 -10.66 -8.14
N LEU A 572 21.37 -10.72 -8.46
CA LEU A 572 22.32 -9.65 -8.16
C LEU A 572 21.98 -8.34 -8.86
N LEU A 573 21.56 -8.39 -10.13
CA LEU A 573 21.15 -7.21 -10.89
C LEU A 573 19.87 -6.60 -10.31
N MET A 574 18.92 -7.44 -9.87
CA MET A 574 17.70 -6.98 -9.19
C MET A 574 18.01 -6.36 -7.83
N GLU A 575 18.93 -6.94 -7.08
CA GLU A 575 19.40 -6.37 -5.82
C GLU A 575 19.96 -4.95 -6.02
N ASN A 576 20.76 -4.76 -7.08
CA ASN A 576 21.27 -3.43 -7.44
C ASN A 576 20.18 -2.44 -7.90
N ALA A 577 19.09 -2.93 -8.47
CA ALA A 577 17.95 -2.08 -8.85
C ALA A 577 17.11 -1.65 -7.63
N ILE A 578 17.01 -2.53 -6.61
CA ILE A 578 16.24 -2.26 -5.37
C ILE A 578 17.07 -1.39 -4.40
N GLU A 579 18.38 -1.67 -4.28
CA GLU A 579 19.31 -0.93 -3.41
C GLU A 579 20.44 -0.29 -4.24
N PRO A 580 20.12 0.65 -5.12
CA PRO A 580 21.09 1.25 -6.03
C PRO A 580 22.08 2.13 -5.29
N LYS A 581 23.31 2.16 -5.83
CA LYS A 581 24.41 2.99 -5.34
C LYS A 581 25.00 3.78 -6.47
N THR A 582 25.36 5.03 -6.21
CA THR A 582 26.02 5.90 -7.20
C THR A 582 27.00 6.84 -6.53
N GLU A 583 28.01 7.26 -7.27
CA GLU A 583 28.93 8.31 -6.85
C GLU A 583 28.43 9.67 -7.34
N GLY A 584 28.70 10.73 -6.57
CA GLY A 584 28.46 12.12 -6.95
C GLY A 584 29.73 12.95 -6.80
N LYS A 585 30.08 13.69 -7.85
CA LYS A 585 31.19 14.65 -7.82
C LYS A 585 30.67 16.04 -7.45
N GLU A 586 31.37 16.72 -6.54
CA GLU A 586 31.05 18.10 -6.18
C GLU A 586 31.21 19.00 -7.41
N LYS A 587 30.20 19.83 -7.71
CA LYS A 587 30.28 20.85 -8.76
C LYS A 587 31.13 22.01 -8.25
N ALA A 588 32.06 22.50 -9.06
CA ALA A 588 32.74 23.75 -8.80
C ALA A 588 31.73 24.90 -8.86
N ASP A 589 31.86 25.89 -7.98
CA ASP A 589 31.04 27.09 -8.02
C ASP A 589 31.17 27.77 -9.37
N SER A 590 30.05 28.10 -10.02
CA SER A 590 30.00 28.72 -11.36
C SER A 590 30.64 30.11 -11.44
N GLU A 591 31.17 30.67 -10.35
CA GLU A 591 31.92 31.93 -10.34
C GLU A 591 33.38 31.78 -10.75
N GLU A 592 33.99 30.56 -10.69
CA GLU A 592 35.38 30.37 -11.17
C GLU A 592 35.50 30.19 -12.71
N GLU A 593 34.44 29.75 -13.41
CA GLU A 593 34.46 29.65 -14.86
C GLU A 593 34.44 31.01 -15.58
N THR A 594 33.98 32.07 -14.92
CA THR A 594 33.95 33.43 -15.49
C THR A 594 35.28 34.17 -15.31
N ALA A 595 36.17 33.70 -14.44
CA ALA A 595 37.47 34.31 -14.18
C ALA A 595 38.63 33.77 -15.06
N LEU A 596 38.38 32.71 -15.85
CA LEU A 596 39.35 32.06 -16.74
C LEU A 596 39.06 32.24 -18.25
N LYS A 597 38.12 33.11 -18.60
CA LYS A 597 37.90 33.62 -19.95
C LYS A 597 38.19 35.13 -19.99
#